data_9b95519cb84dd1cb868cc9fba779be9a
#
_entry.id   9b95519cb84dd1cb868cc9fba779be9a
#
_cell.length_a   1.000
_cell.length_b   1.000
_cell.length_c   1.000
_cell.angle_alpha   90.00
_cell.angle_beta   90.00
_cell.angle_gamma   90.00
#
_symmetry.space_group_name_H-M   'P 1'
#
loop_
_entity.id
_entity.type
_entity.pdbx_description
1 polymer ?
#
loop_
_entity_poly.entity_id
_entity_poly.type
_entity_poly.pdbx_seq_one_letter_code
_entity_poly.pdbx_strand_id
1 'polypeptide(L)'
;MLEQLKKEVYEANMELPKRGLITYTWGNVSGIDRESGLFVIKPSGVDYDKLSPEDMVVMDLDGNRVEGDLNPSSDTPTHIELYKAFKDLGGIVHTHSPWATSWAQAGRSIPCYGTTHADYFYGEIPCARSLTKEEIEEAYEKNTGLVIIETFKDKNPVYVPGVLCTNHGPFTWGADAAEAVHNAVVLEEVAKMAYRCEHLNPEAKPAPQYLQDKHFFRKHGANAYYGQGLSLIHISEPTRLALI
;
A
#
# COMPACT_ATOMS: atom_id res chain seq x y z
N MET A 1 -15.67 0.12 -19.69
CA MET A 1 -14.67 -0.96 -19.55
C MET A 1 -14.24 -1.04 -18.07
N LEU A 2 -14.04 -2.22 -17.50
CA LEU A 2 -13.65 -2.40 -16.09
C LEU A 2 -14.60 -1.75 -15.07
N GLU A 3 -15.90 -1.76 -15.30
CA GLU A 3 -16.88 -1.08 -14.42
C GLU A 3 -16.84 -1.57 -12.96
N GLN A 4 -16.61 -2.87 -12.76
CA GLN A 4 -16.48 -3.43 -11.43
C GLN A 4 -15.20 -2.91 -10.73
N LEU A 5 -14.07 -2.88 -11.42
CA LEU A 5 -12.82 -2.35 -10.88
C LEU A 5 -12.90 -0.84 -10.59
N LYS A 6 -13.58 -0.06 -11.46
CA LYS A 6 -13.85 1.37 -11.20
C LYS A 6 -14.61 1.56 -9.89
N LYS A 7 -15.65 0.75 -9.66
CA LYS A 7 -16.43 0.79 -8.43
C LYS A 7 -15.58 0.42 -7.21
N GLU A 8 -14.80 -0.65 -7.29
CA GLU A 8 -13.92 -1.09 -6.20
C GLU A 8 -12.86 -0.03 -5.86
N VAL A 9 -12.22 0.56 -6.88
CA VAL A 9 -11.22 1.63 -6.68
C VAL A 9 -11.87 2.89 -6.15
N TYR A 10 -13.07 3.25 -6.60
CA TYR A 10 -13.84 4.35 -6.04
C TYR A 10 -14.14 4.12 -4.55
N GLU A 11 -14.70 2.96 -4.19
CA GLU A 11 -15.02 2.60 -2.81
C GLU A 11 -13.78 2.63 -1.92
N ALA A 12 -12.65 2.12 -2.42
CA ALA A 12 -11.36 2.17 -1.73
C ALA A 12 -10.86 3.61 -1.53
N ASN A 13 -10.99 4.49 -2.53
CA ASN A 13 -10.68 5.91 -2.37
C ASN A 13 -11.55 6.56 -1.31
N MET A 14 -12.86 6.25 -1.26
CA MET A 14 -13.79 6.81 -0.28
C MET A 14 -13.55 6.32 1.15
N GLU A 15 -12.85 5.20 1.35
CA GLU A 15 -12.43 4.75 2.69
C GLU A 15 -11.31 5.64 3.28
N LEU A 16 -10.44 6.24 2.48
CA LEU A 16 -9.33 7.07 2.96
C LEU A 16 -9.80 8.24 3.84
N PRO A 17 -10.74 9.11 3.41
CA PRO A 17 -11.25 10.19 4.27
C PRO A 17 -12.04 9.65 5.48
N LYS A 18 -12.80 8.56 5.35
CA LYS A 18 -13.51 7.94 6.48
C LYS A 18 -12.55 7.44 7.56
N ARG A 19 -11.34 7.01 7.19
CA ARG A 19 -10.29 6.56 8.11
C ARG A 19 -9.37 7.69 8.59
N GLY A 20 -9.61 8.93 8.17
CA GLY A 20 -8.81 10.08 8.58
C GLY A 20 -7.42 10.14 7.97
N LEU A 21 -7.22 9.48 6.82
CA LEU A 21 -5.93 9.44 6.12
C LEU A 21 -5.73 10.59 5.14
N ILE A 22 -6.79 11.38 4.87
CA ILE A 22 -6.81 12.39 3.82
C ILE A 22 -7.10 13.78 4.40
N THR A 23 -6.36 14.75 3.90
CA THR A 23 -6.65 16.17 4.01
C THR A 23 -6.91 16.68 2.58
N TYR A 24 -8.08 17.30 2.35
CA TYR A 24 -8.50 17.77 1.01
C TYR A 24 -8.44 16.66 -0.05
N THR A 25 -7.58 16.83 -1.07
CA THR A 25 -7.40 15.91 -2.20
C THR A 25 -6.09 15.10 -2.13
N TRP A 26 -5.35 15.18 -0.99
CA TRP A 26 -4.00 14.62 -0.86
C TRP A 26 -4.02 13.10 -0.70
N GLY A 27 -3.92 12.42 -1.80
CA GLY A 27 -3.86 10.97 -1.84
C GLY A 27 -4.74 10.37 -2.91
N ASN A 28 -4.51 9.11 -3.16
CA ASN A 28 -5.23 8.35 -4.17
C ASN A 28 -5.07 6.84 -3.94
N VAL A 29 -5.99 6.10 -4.55
CA VAL A 29 -5.93 4.64 -4.67
C VAL A 29 -6.01 4.28 -6.14
N SER A 30 -5.27 3.27 -6.55
CA SER A 30 -5.46 2.57 -7.82
C SER A 30 -5.67 1.07 -7.61
N GLY A 31 -6.23 0.42 -8.63
CA GLY A 31 -6.36 -1.04 -8.71
C GLY A 31 -6.11 -1.50 -10.14
N ILE A 32 -5.45 -2.65 -10.31
CA ILE A 32 -5.08 -3.20 -11.62
C ILE A 32 -5.84 -4.49 -11.92
N ASP A 33 -6.32 -4.61 -13.14
CA ASP A 33 -6.69 -5.88 -13.75
C ASP A 33 -5.47 -6.47 -14.47
N ARG A 34 -4.91 -7.53 -13.90
CA ARG A 34 -3.70 -8.17 -14.42
C ARG A 34 -3.92 -8.91 -15.74
N GLU A 35 -5.16 -9.29 -16.04
CA GLU A 35 -5.50 -9.99 -17.29
C GLU A 35 -5.42 -9.03 -18.47
N SER A 36 -6.06 -7.87 -18.38
CA SER A 36 -6.02 -6.84 -19.42
C SER A 36 -4.74 -5.98 -19.38
N GLY A 37 -4.03 -5.94 -18.26
CA GLY A 37 -2.91 -5.03 -18.05
C GLY A 37 -3.33 -3.57 -17.84
N LEU A 38 -4.61 -3.32 -17.61
CA LEU A 38 -5.15 -1.98 -17.36
C LEU A 38 -5.35 -1.74 -15.86
N PHE A 39 -5.19 -0.51 -15.42
CA PHE A 39 -5.49 -0.12 -14.05
C PHE A 39 -6.40 1.12 -13.99
N VAL A 40 -7.11 1.21 -12.88
CA VAL A 40 -8.00 2.32 -12.58
C VAL A 40 -7.37 3.16 -11.49
N ILE A 41 -7.42 4.48 -11.62
CA ILE A 41 -6.86 5.42 -10.63
C ILE A 41 -7.79 6.63 -10.44
N LYS A 42 -7.75 7.22 -9.24
CA LYS A 42 -8.47 8.46 -8.92
C LYS A 42 -8.00 9.62 -9.83
N PRO A 43 -8.91 10.45 -10.34
CA PRO A 43 -8.54 11.67 -11.05
C PRO A 43 -7.84 12.68 -10.13
N SER A 44 -6.94 13.49 -10.73
CA SER A 44 -6.20 14.54 -10.06
C SER A 44 -7.13 15.68 -9.61
N GLY A 45 -6.92 16.18 -8.40
CA GLY A 45 -7.55 17.41 -7.90
C GLY A 45 -9.07 17.37 -7.70
N VAL A 46 -9.72 16.21 -7.84
CA VAL A 46 -11.16 16.05 -7.57
C VAL A 46 -11.37 15.82 -6.08
N ASP A 47 -12.20 16.66 -5.46
CA ASP A 47 -12.60 16.53 -4.06
C ASP A 47 -13.31 15.19 -3.81
N TYR A 48 -13.05 14.55 -2.67
CA TYR A 48 -13.64 13.25 -2.36
C TYR A 48 -15.17 13.27 -2.26
N ASP A 49 -15.77 14.37 -1.81
CA ASP A 49 -17.22 14.54 -1.71
C ASP A 49 -17.93 14.75 -3.06
N LYS A 50 -17.17 15.00 -4.13
CA LYS A 50 -17.66 15.18 -5.50
C LYS A 50 -17.33 14.01 -6.41
N LEU A 51 -16.53 13.06 -5.92
CA LEU A 51 -16.05 11.94 -6.68
C LEU A 51 -17.15 10.89 -6.91
N SER A 52 -17.22 10.34 -8.11
CA SER A 52 -18.10 9.23 -8.48
C SER A 52 -17.32 8.10 -9.14
N PRO A 53 -17.90 6.88 -9.24
CA PRO A 53 -17.23 5.78 -9.95
C PRO A 53 -16.94 6.08 -11.43
N GLU A 54 -17.77 6.90 -12.07
CA GLU A 54 -17.65 7.31 -13.47
C GLU A 54 -16.44 8.22 -13.70
N ASP A 55 -16.00 8.95 -12.67
CA ASP A 55 -14.83 9.84 -12.73
C ASP A 55 -13.50 9.07 -12.72
N MET A 56 -13.52 7.78 -12.38
CA MET A 56 -12.30 6.97 -12.31
C MET A 56 -11.67 6.83 -13.69
N VAL A 57 -10.35 7.03 -13.77
CA VAL A 57 -9.58 7.03 -15.01
C VAL A 57 -8.95 5.66 -15.24
N VAL A 58 -9.12 5.12 -16.46
CA VAL A 58 -8.48 3.86 -16.87
C VAL A 58 -7.20 4.16 -17.64
N MET A 59 -6.10 3.58 -17.19
CA MET A 59 -4.76 3.75 -17.76
C MET A 59 -4.17 2.41 -18.19
N ASP A 60 -3.30 2.42 -19.17
CA ASP A 60 -2.39 1.31 -19.43
C ASP A 60 -1.05 1.49 -18.72
N LEU A 61 -0.23 0.44 -18.73
CA LEU A 61 1.10 0.49 -18.09
C LEU A 61 2.14 1.28 -18.90
N ASP A 62 1.82 1.72 -20.11
CA ASP A 62 2.67 2.62 -20.91
C ASP A 62 2.37 4.10 -20.66
N GLY A 63 1.36 4.37 -19.80
CA GLY A 63 0.98 5.73 -19.40
C GLY A 63 -0.07 6.37 -20.29
N ASN A 64 -0.70 5.61 -21.18
CA ASN A 64 -1.79 6.11 -22.00
C ASN A 64 -3.12 6.03 -21.24
N ARG A 65 -3.92 7.09 -21.34
CA ARG A 65 -5.30 7.07 -20.86
C ARG A 65 -6.17 6.30 -21.86
N VAL A 66 -6.77 5.21 -21.38
CA VAL A 66 -7.62 4.31 -22.18
C VAL A 66 -9.08 4.73 -22.10
N GLU A 67 -9.55 5.16 -20.91
CA GLU A 67 -10.92 5.60 -20.69
C GLU A 67 -10.99 6.67 -19.59
N GLY A 68 -11.98 7.56 -19.69
CA GLY A 68 -12.22 8.68 -18.78
C GLY A 68 -11.82 10.02 -19.37
N ASP A 69 -12.54 11.08 -18.94
CA ASP A 69 -12.34 12.44 -19.47
C ASP A 69 -11.39 13.28 -18.60
N LEU A 70 -11.26 12.92 -17.31
CA LEU A 70 -10.45 13.65 -16.34
C LEU A 70 -8.96 13.28 -16.45
N ASN A 71 -8.09 14.15 -15.99
CA ASN A 71 -6.67 13.82 -15.85
C ASN A 71 -6.47 12.84 -14.69
N PRO A 72 -5.68 11.77 -14.88
CA PRO A 72 -5.35 10.84 -13.79
C PRO A 72 -4.53 11.55 -12.70
N SER A 73 -4.44 10.96 -11.52
CA SER A 73 -3.55 11.43 -10.45
C SER A 73 -2.14 11.70 -10.97
N SER A 74 -1.48 12.74 -10.46
CA SER A 74 -0.06 13.02 -10.74
C SER A 74 0.85 11.85 -10.39
N ASP A 75 0.47 11.03 -9.39
CA ASP A 75 1.24 9.86 -8.95
C ASP A 75 1.17 8.66 -9.92
N THR A 76 0.40 8.78 -11.00
CA THR A 76 0.23 7.70 -12.00
C THR A 76 1.57 7.09 -12.45
N PRO A 77 2.64 7.85 -12.76
CA PRO A 77 3.92 7.25 -13.14
C PRO A 77 4.55 6.40 -12.02
N THR A 78 4.40 6.80 -10.76
CA THR A 78 4.84 5.99 -9.60
C THR A 78 4.10 4.65 -9.56
N HIS A 79 2.76 4.68 -9.68
CA HIS A 79 1.95 3.46 -9.68
C HIS A 79 2.30 2.52 -10.84
N ILE A 80 2.57 3.05 -12.03
CA ILE A 80 2.99 2.28 -13.20
C ILE A 80 4.29 1.52 -12.92
N GLU A 81 5.32 2.21 -12.39
CA GLU A 81 6.61 1.56 -12.09
C GLU A 81 6.43 0.44 -11.04
N LEU A 82 5.63 0.68 -10.00
CA LEU A 82 5.35 -0.34 -8.98
C LEU A 82 4.59 -1.54 -9.55
N TYR A 83 3.55 -1.33 -10.38
CA TYR A 83 2.84 -2.42 -11.03
C TYR A 83 3.70 -3.22 -12.00
N LYS A 84 4.65 -2.56 -12.69
CA LYS A 84 5.62 -3.23 -13.56
C LYS A 84 6.60 -4.10 -12.78
N ALA A 85 7.09 -3.60 -11.65
CA ALA A 85 8.10 -4.28 -10.85
C ALA A 85 7.52 -5.38 -9.96
N PHE A 86 6.39 -5.13 -9.31
CA PHE A 86 5.79 -6.01 -8.30
C PHE A 86 4.52 -6.67 -8.85
N LYS A 87 4.66 -7.88 -9.38
CA LYS A 87 3.59 -8.57 -10.12
C LYS A 87 2.42 -9.04 -9.25
N ASP A 88 2.65 -9.19 -7.94
CA ASP A 88 1.64 -9.64 -6.99
C ASP A 88 0.74 -8.50 -6.45
N LEU A 89 1.06 -7.25 -6.78
CA LEU A 89 0.25 -6.11 -6.37
C LEU A 89 -1.03 -6.01 -7.22
N GLY A 90 -2.17 -5.92 -6.56
CA GLY A 90 -3.46 -5.64 -7.21
C GLY A 90 -4.00 -4.24 -6.92
N GLY A 91 -3.52 -3.59 -5.86
CA GLY A 91 -3.87 -2.21 -5.51
C GLY A 91 -2.71 -1.44 -4.89
N ILE A 92 -2.70 -0.12 -5.06
CA ILE A 92 -1.70 0.80 -4.51
C ILE A 92 -2.41 2.02 -3.93
N VAL A 93 -1.94 2.47 -2.77
CA VAL A 93 -2.38 3.70 -2.09
C VAL A 93 -1.21 4.64 -1.89
N HIS A 94 -1.41 5.91 -2.14
CA HIS A 94 -0.57 7.00 -1.67
C HIS A 94 -1.37 7.95 -0.80
N THR A 95 -0.79 8.40 0.30
CA THR A 95 -1.37 9.42 1.18
C THR A 95 -0.32 10.35 1.73
N HIS A 96 -0.79 11.47 2.33
CA HIS A 96 0.02 12.31 3.22
C HIS A 96 -0.52 12.22 4.66
N SER A 97 -0.85 11.02 5.09
CA SER A 97 -1.36 10.76 6.45
C SER A 97 -0.32 11.20 7.50
N PRO A 98 -0.74 11.89 8.59
CA PRO A 98 0.17 12.70 9.40
C PRO A 98 1.32 11.95 10.04
N TRP A 99 1.06 10.77 10.60
CA TRP A 99 2.09 10.03 11.35
C TRP A 99 3.11 9.38 10.42
N ALA A 100 2.64 8.68 9.39
CA ALA A 100 3.52 8.06 8.40
C ALA A 100 4.34 9.12 7.65
N THR A 101 3.71 10.23 7.27
CA THR A 101 4.40 11.35 6.61
C THR A 101 5.44 12.00 7.52
N SER A 102 5.19 12.08 8.83
CA SER A 102 6.19 12.59 9.78
C SER A 102 7.45 11.74 9.82
N TRP A 103 7.32 10.41 9.79
CA TRP A 103 8.46 9.49 9.68
C TRP A 103 9.18 9.64 8.34
N ALA A 104 8.43 9.76 7.23
CA ALA A 104 8.99 10.00 5.91
C ALA A 104 9.79 11.31 5.86
N GLN A 105 9.26 12.41 6.41
CA GLN A 105 9.96 13.70 6.48
C GLN A 105 11.20 13.65 7.38
N ALA A 106 11.18 12.80 8.41
CA ALA A 106 12.35 12.55 9.26
C ALA A 106 13.41 11.64 8.58
N GLY A 107 13.11 11.06 7.41
CA GLY A 107 14.00 10.15 6.68
C GLY A 107 14.28 8.86 7.45
N ARG A 108 13.30 8.36 8.22
CA ARG A 108 13.48 7.21 9.12
C ARG A 108 12.51 6.08 8.80
N SER A 109 13.03 4.85 8.74
CA SER A 109 12.21 3.63 8.78
C SER A 109 11.45 3.52 10.10
N ILE A 110 10.29 2.85 10.10
CA ILE A 110 9.51 2.57 11.30
C ILE A 110 9.92 1.20 11.85
N PRO A 111 10.58 1.11 13.01
CA PRO A 111 10.97 -0.17 13.61
C PRO A 111 9.75 -0.97 14.08
N CYS A 112 9.83 -2.29 13.98
CA CYS A 112 8.78 -3.17 14.50
C CYS A 112 8.88 -3.31 16.01
N TYR A 113 8.24 -2.41 16.76
CA TYR A 113 8.27 -2.44 18.24
C TYR A 113 7.29 -3.44 18.85
N GLY A 114 6.26 -3.86 18.14
CA GLY A 114 5.21 -4.67 18.74
C GLY A 114 4.47 -5.58 17.80
N THR A 115 3.61 -6.38 18.38
CA THR A 115 2.86 -7.43 17.70
C THR A 115 1.85 -6.92 16.69
N THR A 116 1.25 -5.76 16.93
CA THR A 116 0.34 -5.11 15.96
C THR A 116 1.05 -4.80 14.65
N HIS A 117 2.28 -4.26 14.72
CA HIS A 117 3.12 -4.05 13.55
C HIS A 117 3.46 -5.39 12.88
N ALA A 118 3.97 -6.36 13.66
CA ALA A 118 4.40 -7.66 13.16
C ALA A 118 3.28 -8.48 12.51
N ASP A 119 2.03 -8.24 12.85
CA ASP A 119 0.88 -8.92 12.23
C ASP A 119 0.66 -8.54 10.75
N TYR A 120 1.24 -7.43 10.29
CA TYR A 120 0.99 -6.88 8.94
C TYR A 120 2.25 -6.57 8.13
N PHE A 121 3.36 -6.25 8.81
CA PHE A 121 4.63 -5.92 8.18
C PHE A 121 5.72 -6.79 8.79
N TYR A 122 6.43 -7.54 7.95
CA TYR A 122 7.52 -8.39 8.41
C TYR A 122 8.82 -7.59 8.52
N GLY A 123 9.17 -7.25 9.75
CA GLY A 123 10.32 -6.38 10.04
C GLY A 123 9.95 -4.89 10.05
N GLU A 124 10.89 -4.03 9.75
CA GLU A 124 10.67 -2.58 9.68
C GLU A 124 9.89 -2.19 8.42
N ILE A 125 9.12 -1.09 8.51
CA ILE A 125 8.61 -0.41 7.33
C ILE A 125 9.73 0.50 6.82
N PRO A 126 10.29 0.26 5.63
CA PRO A 126 11.46 0.96 5.16
C PRO A 126 11.16 2.41 4.78
N CYS A 127 12.18 3.28 4.91
CA CYS A 127 12.17 4.62 4.35
C CYS A 127 13.12 4.65 3.15
N ALA A 128 12.58 4.90 1.95
CA ALA A 128 13.35 5.04 0.74
C ALA A 128 14.22 6.31 0.81
N ARG A 129 15.40 6.30 0.20
CA ARG A 129 16.29 7.46 0.15
C ARG A 129 15.63 8.68 -0.50
N SER A 130 16.17 9.85 -0.24
CA SER A 130 15.81 11.06 -1.00
C SER A 130 16.15 10.88 -2.48
N LEU A 131 15.32 11.48 -3.34
CA LEU A 131 15.65 11.64 -4.75
C LEU A 131 16.81 12.65 -4.91
N THR A 132 17.64 12.46 -5.93
CA THR A 132 18.64 13.44 -6.30
C THR A 132 17.98 14.61 -7.04
N LYS A 133 18.72 15.70 -7.21
CA LYS A 133 18.24 16.86 -7.98
C LYS A 133 17.90 16.46 -9.42
N GLU A 134 18.75 15.67 -10.04
CA GLU A 134 18.60 15.20 -11.41
C GLU A 134 17.34 14.32 -11.55
N GLU A 135 17.11 13.40 -10.63
CA GLU A 135 15.91 12.55 -10.59
C GLU A 135 14.61 13.36 -10.48
N ILE A 136 14.65 14.45 -9.69
CA ILE A 136 13.51 15.37 -9.53
C ILE A 136 13.26 16.17 -10.82
N GLU A 137 14.31 16.70 -11.43
CA GLU A 137 14.21 17.53 -12.64
C GLU A 137 13.85 16.72 -13.89
N GLU A 138 14.25 15.45 -13.95
CA GLU A 138 13.98 14.56 -15.08
C GLU A 138 12.54 14.03 -15.09
N ALA A 139 12.13 13.34 -14.02
CA ALA A 139 10.81 12.70 -13.94
C ALA A 139 10.47 12.34 -12.48
N TYR A 140 10.06 13.31 -11.68
CA TYR A 140 9.87 13.18 -10.22
C TYR A 140 9.03 11.96 -9.80
N GLU A 141 7.83 11.81 -10.35
CA GLU A 141 6.91 10.74 -9.93
C GLU A 141 7.40 9.36 -10.39
N LYS A 142 7.96 9.28 -11.60
CA LYS A 142 8.57 8.04 -12.10
C LYS A 142 9.75 7.62 -11.24
N ASN A 143 10.65 8.56 -10.95
CA ASN A 143 11.84 8.30 -10.15
C ASN A 143 11.51 7.99 -8.70
N THR A 144 10.39 8.51 -8.15
CA THR A 144 9.83 8.06 -6.88
C THR A 144 9.54 6.55 -6.92
N GLY A 145 8.88 6.07 -7.96
CA GLY A 145 8.63 4.63 -8.13
C GLY A 145 9.92 3.81 -8.23
N LEU A 146 10.91 4.28 -8.98
CA LEU A 146 12.20 3.59 -9.14
C LEU A 146 12.99 3.52 -7.81
N VAL A 147 12.98 4.59 -7.00
CA VAL A 147 13.62 4.60 -5.67
C VAL A 147 12.90 3.68 -4.68
N ILE A 148 11.58 3.56 -4.77
CA ILE A 148 10.84 2.54 -4.01
C ILE A 148 11.29 1.14 -4.43
N ILE A 149 11.36 0.84 -5.72
CA ILE A 149 11.82 -0.47 -6.24
C ILE A 149 13.26 -0.77 -5.78
N GLU A 150 14.13 0.23 -5.82
CA GLU A 150 15.51 0.13 -5.30
C GLU A 150 15.52 -0.29 -3.82
N THR A 151 14.65 0.29 -3.00
CA THR A 151 14.52 0.00 -1.57
C THR A 151 14.08 -1.45 -1.30
N PHE A 152 13.41 -2.08 -2.26
CA PHE A 152 12.89 -3.44 -2.15
C PHE A 152 13.76 -4.51 -2.81
N LYS A 153 14.99 -4.21 -3.24
CA LYS A 153 15.88 -5.21 -3.87
C LYS A 153 16.04 -6.50 -3.05
N ASP A 154 16.13 -6.35 -1.73
CA ASP A 154 16.33 -7.45 -0.78
C ASP A 154 15.12 -7.68 0.14
N LYS A 155 13.95 -7.12 -0.20
CA LYS A 155 12.73 -7.22 0.58
C LYS A 155 11.60 -7.81 -0.26
N ASN A 156 10.75 -8.60 0.36
CA ASN A 156 9.55 -9.11 -0.29
C ASN A 156 8.41 -8.08 -0.14
N PRO A 157 7.90 -7.48 -1.22
CA PRO A 157 6.82 -6.48 -1.14
C PRO A 157 5.49 -7.06 -0.63
N VAL A 158 5.28 -8.37 -0.74
CA VAL A 158 4.07 -9.01 -0.15
C VAL A 158 4.19 -9.12 1.38
N TYR A 159 5.42 -9.25 1.91
CA TYR A 159 5.65 -9.34 3.35
C TYR A 159 5.77 -7.96 4.02
N VAL A 160 6.17 -6.96 3.25
CA VAL A 160 6.27 -5.57 3.70
C VAL A 160 5.44 -4.70 2.74
N PRO A 161 4.10 -4.66 2.91
CA PRO A 161 3.20 -4.04 1.94
C PRO A 161 3.15 -2.51 2.06
N GLY A 162 4.30 -1.85 2.24
CA GLY A 162 4.39 -0.40 2.32
C GLY A 162 5.80 0.13 2.48
N VAL A 163 5.95 1.42 2.21
CA VAL A 163 7.20 2.17 2.22
C VAL A 163 6.95 3.62 2.57
N LEU A 164 7.93 4.27 3.17
CA LEU A 164 7.98 5.72 3.31
C LEU A 164 8.91 6.30 2.23
N CYS A 165 8.51 7.38 1.59
CA CYS A 165 9.39 8.14 0.71
C CYS A 165 9.92 9.36 1.44
N THR A 166 11.25 9.48 1.61
CA THR A 166 11.89 10.58 2.34
C THR A 166 11.42 11.94 1.80
N ASN A 167 11.06 12.85 2.71
CA ASN A 167 10.51 14.18 2.45
C ASN A 167 9.14 14.21 1.74
N HIS A 168 8.46 13.08 1.57
CA HIS A 168 7.19 13.02 0.85
C HIS A 168 6.10 12.39 1.72
N GLY A 169 5.91 11.07 1.64
CA GLY A 169 4.84 10.36 2.34
C GLY A 169 4.88 8.86 2.11
N PRO A 170 3.90 8.12 2.62
CA PRO A 170 3.81 6.67 2.47
C PRO A 170 3.20 6.25 1.13
N PHE A 171 3.64 5.10 0.64
CA PHE A 171 2.94 4.25 -0.32
C PHE A 171 2.66 2.90 0.33
N THR A 172 1.47 2.36 0.13
CA THR A 172 1.09 1.01 0.55
C THR A 172 0.42 0.27 -0.60
N TRP A 173 0.39 -1.04 -0.50
CA TRP A 173 -0.20 -1.89 -1.53
C TRP A 173 -0.79 -3.17 -0.95
N GLY A 174 -1.49 -3.94 -1.78
CA GLY A 174 -2.11 -5.20 -1.42
C GLY A 174 -2.51 -5.99 -2.66
N ALA A 175 -3.13 -7.14 -2.46
CA ALA A 175 -3.64 -7.98 -3.53
C ALA A 175 -4.81 -7.33 -4.30
N ASP A 176 -5.44 -6.32 -3.70
CA ASP A 176 -6.47 -5.47 -4.30
C ASP A 176 -6.45 -4.05 -3.68
N ALA A 177 -7.31 -3.17 -4.18
CA ALA A 177 -7.42 -1.80 -3.71
C ALA A 177 -7.86 -1.71 -2.24
N ALA A 178 -8.74 -2.59 -1.78
CA ALA A 178 -9.25 -2.61 -0.42
C ALA A 178 -8.15 -3.04 0.58
N GLU A 179 -7.36 -4.05 0.25
CA GLU A 179 -6.22 -4.47 1.07
C GLU A 179 -5.13 -3.40 1.10
N ALA A 180 -4.86 -2.71 -0.01
CA ALA A 180 -3.93 -1.60 -0.05
C ALA A 180 -4.34 -0.47 0.92
N VAL A 181 -5.64 -0.13 0.99
CA VAL A 181 -6.19 0.83 1.98
C VAL A 181 -6.09 0.29 3.39
N HIS A 182 -6.40 -0.98 3.61
CA HIS A 182 -6.22 -1.62 4.93
C HIS A 182 -4.78 -1.46 5.43
N ASN A 183 -3.80 -1.73 4.58
CA ASN A 183 -2.39 -1.58 4.91
C ASN A 183 -1.98 -0.12 5.15
N ALA A 184 -2.61 0.86 4.46
CA ALA A 184 -2.42 2.28 4.73
C ALA A 184 -2.91 2.68 6.12
N VAL A 185 -4.08 2.19 6.54
CA VAL A 185 -4.62 2.42 7.90
C VAL A 185 -3.70 1.83 8.95
N VAL A 186 -3.25 0.59 8.75
CA VAL A 186 -2.33 -0.07 9.69
C VAL A 186 -1.00 0.68 9.75
N LEU A 187 -0.43 1.09 8.61
CA LEU A 187 0.83 1.84 8.56
C LEU A 187 0.73 3.14 9.37
N GLU A 188 -0.34 3.91 9.19
CA GLU A 188 -0.57 5.14 9.94
C GLU A 188 -0.65 4.90 11.46
N GLU A 189 -1.37 3.86 11.89
CA GLU A 189 -1.50 3.54 13.31
C GLU A 189 -0.18 3.01 13.91
N VAL A 190 0.58 2.17 13.21
CA VAL A 190 1.87 1.69 13.73
C VAL A 190 2.94 2.79 13.72
N ALA A 191 2.89 3.74 12.77
CA ALA A 191 3.73 4.94 12.78
C ALA A 191 3.50 5.78 14.06
N LYS A 192 2.24 6.01 14.40
CA LYS A 192 1.82 6.70 15.62
C LYS A 192 2.25 5.95 16.89
N MET A 193 2.06 4.63 16.92
CA MET A 193 2.49 3.79 18.05
C MET A 193 4.01 3.82 18.22
N ALA A 194 4.77 3.71 17.13
CA ALA A 194 6.23 3.74 17.16
C ALA A 194 6.77 5.07 17.69
N TYR A 195 6.23 6.20 17.23
CA TYR A 195 6.58 7.52 17.75
C TYR A 195 6.35 7.62 19.26
N ARG A 196 5.18 7.17 19.74
CA ARG A 196 4.86 7.18 21.18
C ARG A 196 5.76 6.24 21.97
N CYS A 197 6.11 5.07 21.42
CA CYS A 197 7.02 4.13 22.03
C CYS A 197 8.40 4.76 22.26
N GLU A 198 8.98 5.40 21.24
CA GLU A 198 10.26 6.10 21.35
C GLU A 198 10.21 7.29 22.31
N HIS A 199 9.07 7.98 22.37
CA HIS A 199 8.90 9.09 23.32
C HIS A 199 8.81 8.59 24.78
N LEU A 200 8.15 7.47 25.04
CA LEU A 200 8.02 6.86 26.37
C LEU A 200 9.33 6.20 26.82
N ASN A 201 10.05 5.60 25.90
CA ASN A 201 11.34 4.95 26.16
C ASN A 201 12.28 5.14 24.95
N PRO A 202 13.17 6.17 25.00
CA PRO A 202 14.13 6.42 23.91
C PRO A 202 15.10 5.25 23.64
N GLU A 203 15.27 4.34 24.59
CA GLU A 203 16.11 3.15 24.47
C GLU A 203 15.34 1.90 24.00
N ALA A 204 14.07 2.05 23.61
CA ALA A 204 13.25 0.93 23.13
C ALA A 204 13.94 0.22 21.95
N LYS A 205 13.90 -1.10 21.99
CA LYS A 205 14.44 -1.94 20.90
C LYS A 205 13.28 -2.58 20.13
N PRO A 206 13.47 -2.87 18.85
CA PRO A 206 12.50 -3.65 18.09
C PRO A 206 12.16 -4.97 18.79
N ALA A 207 10.94 -5.44 18.60
CA ALA A 207 10.52 -6.74 19.11
C ALA A 207 11.47 -7.84 18.60
N PRO A 208 11.82 -8.84 19.45
CA PRO A 208 12.74 -9.90 19.02
C PRO A 208 12.18 -10.67 17.84
N GLN A 209 13.07 -11.16 16.96
CA GLN A 209 12.70 -11.78 15.68
C GLN A 209 11.71 -12.95 15.86
N TYR A 210 11.91 -13.81 16.84
CA TYR A 210 11.00 -14.93 17.11
C TYR A 210 9.56 -14.50 17.43
N LEU A 211 9.36 -13.30 18.00
CA LEU A 211 8.04 -12.74 18.26
C LEU A 211 7.43 -12.17 16.97
N GLN A 212 8.25 -11.48 16.14
CA GLN A 212 7.82 -11.00 14.85
C GLN A 212 7.41 -12.18 13.94
N ASP A 213 8.22 -13.23 13.86
CA ASP A 213 7.93 -14.46 13.11
C ASP A 213 6.61 -15.09 13.55
N LYS A 214 6.43 -15.24 14.87
CA LYS A 214 5.20 -15.84 15.43
C LYS A 214 3.96 -15.05 15.02
N HIS A 215 4.01 -13.71 15.08
CA HIS A 215 2.87 -12.87 14.77
C HIS A 215 2.61 -12.78 13.28
N PHE A 216 3.64 -12.63 12.47
CA PHE A 216 3.49 -12.56 11.02
C PHE A 216 2.95 -13.87 10.45
N PHE A 217 3.62 -14.99 10.73
CA PHE A 217 3.27 -16.27 10.11
C PHE A 217 1.98 -16.92 10.65
N ARG A 218 1.43 -16.45 11.78
CA ARG A 218 0.08 -16.88 12.18
C ARG A 218 -1.04 -16.35 11.28
N LYS A 219 -0.78 -15.25 10.55
CA LYS A 219 -1.71 -14.60 9.61
C LYS A 219 -1.34 -14.86 8.15
N HIS A 220 -0.07 -15.06 7.86
CA HIS A 220 0.47 -15.16 6.52
C HIS A 220 1.19 -16.51 6.31
N GLY A 221 1.03 -17.10 5.11
CA GLY A 221 1.70 -18.35 4.75
C GLY A 221 0.85 -19.61 4.93
N ALA A 222 1.45 -20.75 4.59
CA ALA A 222 0.74 -22.05 4.49
C ALA A 222 0.14 -22.57 5.80
N ASN A 223 0.63 -22.10 6.96
CA ASN A 223 0.19 -22.53 8.28
C ASN A 223 -0.55 -21.42 9.06
N ALA A 224 -1.11 -20.44 8.37
CA ALA A 224 -1.88 -19.37 8.98
C ALA A 224 -3.12 -19.95 9.70
N TYR A 225 -3.35 -19.49 10.94
CA TYR A 225 -4.46 -19.99 11.78
C TYR A 225 -5.26 -18.85 12.45
N TYR A 226 -4.89 -17.60 12.20
CA TYR A 226 -5.56 -16.45 12.80
C TYR A 226 -6.79 -16.05 11.98
N GLY A 227 -7.89 -15.77 12.68
CA GLY A 227 -9.16 -15.34 12.09
C GLY A 227 -10.30 -16.35 12.28
N GLN A 228 -11.45 -16.03 11.74
CA GLN A 228 -12.59 -16.96 11.74
C GLN A 228 -12.31 -18.07 10.71
N GLY A 229 -12.44 -19.33 11.11
CA GLY A 229 -12.03 -20.53 10.36
C GLY A 229 -12.76 -20.79 9.01
N LEU A 230 -13.17 -19.79 8.30
CA LEU A 230 -13.74 -19.90 6.94
C LEU A 230 -12.74 -20.46 5.92
N SER A 231 -11.44 -20.27 6.15
CA SER A 231 -10.40 -20.85 5.29
C SER A 231 -10.21 -22.37 5.46
N LEU A 232 -10.55 -22.92 6.62
CA LEU A 232 -10.44 -24.35 6.87
C LEU A 232 -11.57 -25.16 6.22
N ILE A 233 -12.73 -24.55 5.95
CA ILE A 233 -13.84 -25.21 5.28
C ILE A 233 -13.52 -25.43 3.79
N HIS A 234 -12.84 -24.49 3.15
CA HIS A 234 -12.44 -24.60 1.74
C HIS A 234 -11.25 -25.54 1.49
N ILE A 235 -10.39 -25.75 2.50
CA ILE A 235 -9.24 -26.68 2.38
C ILE A 235 -9.64 -28.13 2.63
N SER A 236 -10.73 -28.39 3.37
CA SER A 236 -11.18 -29.76 3.71
C SER A 236 -12.14 -30.41 2.70
N GLU A 237 -12.82 -29.64 1.86
CA GLU A 237 -13.76 -30.16 0.86
C GLU A 237 -13.12 -30.93 -0.30
N PRO A 238 -11.97 -30.54 -0.89
CA PRO A 238 -11.35 -31.34 -1.95
C PRO A 238 -10.86 -32.72 -1.47
N THR A 239 -10.55 -32.84 -0.19
CA THR A 239 -10.05 -34.13 0.37
C THR A 239 -11.17 -35.11 0.72
N ARG A 240 -12.39 -34.63 0.91
CA ARG A 240 -13.56 -35.52 1.17
C ARG A 240 -14.10 -36.18 -0.09
N LEU A 241 -13.91 -35.58 -1.25
CA LEU A 241 -14.35 -36.15 -2.53
C LEU A 241 -13.37 -37.16 -3.15
N ALA A 242 -12.16 -37.32 -2.58
CA ALA A 242 -11.15 -38.27 -3.06
C ALA A 242 -11.14 -39.61 -2.29
N LEU A 243 -12.10 -39.83 -1.37
CA LEU A 243 -12.19 -41.03 -0.52
C LEU A 243 -13.55 -41.74 -0.60
N ILE A 244 -14.28 -41.61 -1.73
CA ILE A 244 -15.44 -42.48 -2.01
C ILE A 244 -15.21 -43.18 -3.34
#